data_ec68052016f30f33c89478275966a365
#
_entry.id   ec68052016f30f33c89478275966a365
#
_cell.length_a   1.000
_cell.length_b   1.000
_cell.length_c   1.000
_cell.angle_alpha   90.00
_cell.angle_beta   90.00
_cell.angle_gamma   90.00
#
_symmetry.space_group_name_H-M   'P 1'
#
loop_
_entity.id
_entity.type
_entity.pdbx_description
1 polymer ?
#
loop_
_entity_poly.entity_id
_entity_poly.type
_entity_poly.pdbx_seq_one_letter_code
_entity_poly.pdbx_strand_id
1 'polypeptide(L)'
;LGAIAAGVNYIGTDPCIPTYEGLEQIRDNYGHSNKRYELRREGSETYVPPEESLDFVMTSPPYFGWEAYGDEPEQSSIKFDTSEMWKEHFLKQTIANAHVGLKTGKFLALNVANTKQYKTFEEDTVSLAKEVGFEHVDTWWLSLSTQQGKPAVMNLDGELTEPKQKQRYMGEYVRPEIPGKKFEPTFIFKK
;
A
#
# COMPACT_ATOMS: atom_id res chain seq x y z
N LEU A 1 -11.79 5.67 -8.35
CA LEU A 1 -12.37 7.02 -8.34
C LEU A 1 -11.30 8.12 -8.44
N GLY A 2 -10.15 8.03 -7.72
CA GLY A 2 -9.11 9.06 -7.75
C GLY A 2 -8.56 9.36 -9.15
N ALA A 3 -8.28 8.33 -9.95
CA ALA A 3 -7.81 8.50 -11.32
C ALA A 3 -8.85 9.17 -12.22
N ILE A 4 -10.13 8.86 -12.01
CA ILE A 4 -11.24 9.50 -12.73
C ILE A 4 -11.32 10.98 -12.36
N ALA A 5 -11.32 11.30 -11.06
CA ALA A 5 -11.34 12.68 -10.58
C ALA A 5 -10.14 13.49 -11.06
N ALA A 6 -8.95 12.88 -11.16
CA ALA A 6 -7.74 13.51 -11.66
C ALA A 6 -7.70 13.59 -13.21
N GLY A 7 -8.61 12.94 -13.93
CA GLY A 7 -8.65 12.92 -15.38
C GLY A 7 -7.43 12.27 -16.04
N VAL A 8 -6.87 11.23 -15.40
CA VAL A 8 -5.68 10.52 -15.91
C VAL A 8 -6.03 9.13 -16.44
N ASN A 9 -5.18 8.58 -17.31
CA ASN A 9 -5.26 7.16 -17.66
C ASN A 9 -4.89 6.31 -16.44
N TYR A 10 -5.48 5.11 -16.34
CA TYR A 10 -5.29 4.25 -15.18
C TYR A 10 -5.18 2.78 -15.59
N ILE A 11 -4.28 2.09 -14.93
CA ILE A 11 -4.20 0.62 -14.94
C ILE A 11 -4.30 0.16 -13.50
N GLY A 12 -5.22 -0.75 -13.21
CA GLY A 12 -5.40 -1.33 -11.88
C GLY A 12 -5.48 -2.85 -11.94
N THR A 13 -4.93 -3.50 -10.93
CA THR A 13 -4.98 -4.95 -10.74
C THR A 13 -5.65 -5.26 -9.40
N ASP A 14 -6.55 -6.22 -9.39
CA ASP A 14 -7.16 -6.77 -8.17
C ASP A 14 -7.61 -8.21 -8.45
N PRO A 15 -7.16 -9.23 -7.69
CA PRO A 15 -7.56 -10.60 -7.91
C PRO A 15 -8.97 -10.91 -7.36
N CYS A 16 -9.48 -10.11 -6.43
CA CYS A 16 -10.77 -10.32 -5.77
C CYS A 16 -11.93 -10.05 -6.73
N ILE A 17 -12.75 -11.05 -7.00
CA ILE A 17 -13.86 -10.96 -7.96
C ILE A 17 -14.84 -9.85 -7.62
N PRO A 18 -15.41 -9.74 -6.42
CA PRO A 18 -16.34 -8.67 -6.08
C PRO A 18 -15.73 -7.27 -6.21
N THR A 19 -14.45 -7.10 -5.84
CA THR A 19 -13.73 -5.83 -5.98
C THR A 19 -13.55 -5.48 -7.45
N TYR A 20 -13.11 -6.42 -8.27
CA TYR A 20 -12.91 -6.23 -9.71
C TYR A 20 -14.22 -5.81 -10.39
N GLU A 21 -15.32 -6.52 -10.14
CA GLU A 21 -16.64 -6.19 -10.69
C GLU A 21 -17.12 -4.80 -10.25
N GLY A 22 -16.89 -4.43 -8.99
CA GLY A 22 -17.18 -3.09 -8.48
C GLY A 22 -16.35 -2.00 -9.16
N LEU A 23 -15.08 -2.27 -9.45
CA LEU A 23 -14.21 -1.35 -10.19
C LEU A 23 -14.67 -1.17 -11.65
N GLU A 24 -15.13 -2.24 -12.31
CA GLU A 24 -15.72 -2.16 -13.65
C GLU A 24 -16.99 -1.28 -13.66
N GLN A 25 -17.87 -1.45 -12.70
CA GLN A 25 -19.06 -0.59 -12.57
C GLN A 25 -18.68 0.89 -12.34
N ILE A 26 -17.66 1.17 -11.55
CA ILE A 26 -17.16 2.53 -11.34
C ILE A 26 -16.61 3.10 -12.66
N ARG A 27 -15.80 2.32 -13.39
CA ARG A 27 -15.27 2.71 -14.70
C ARG A 27 -16.40 3.05 -15.68
N ASP A 28 -17.39 2.17 -15.77
CA ASP A 28 -18.44 2.27 -16.77
C ASP A 28 -19.43 3.42 -16.47
N ASN A 29 -19.67 3.71 -15.20
CA ASN A 29 -20.58 4.79 -14.79
C ASN A 29 -19.93 6.17 -14.73
N TYR A 30 -18.62 6.25 -14.43
CA TYR A 30 -17.96 7.53 -14.12
C TYR A 30 -16.70 7.79 -14.95
N GLY A 31 -16.24 6.82 -15.74
CA GLY A 31 -15.04 6.97 -16.57
C GLY A 31 -15.22 8.03 -17.65
N HIS A 32 -14.19 8.85 -17.87
CA HIS A 32 -14.19 9.82 -18.98
C HIS A 32 -13.97 9.11 -20.32
N SER A 33 -14.77 9.43 -21.33
CA SER A 33 -14.71 8.80 -22.65
C SER A 33 -13.39 9.02 -23.42
N ASN A 34 -12.62 10.04 -23.04
CA ASN A 34 -11.32 10.35 -23.60
C ASN A 34 -10.13 9.83 -22.80
N LYS A 35 -10.39 8.97 -21.79
CA LYS A 35 -9.37 8.35 -20.93
C LYS A 35 -9.43 6.83 -21.02
N ARG A 36 -8.29 6.18 -20.81
CA ARG A 36 -8.17 4.73 -20.76
C ARG A 36 -8.14 4.28 -19.31
N TYR A 37 -9.07 3.40 -18.96
CA TYR A 37 -9.11 2.71 -17.67
C TYR A 37 -9.02 1.21 -17.90
N GLU A 38 -7.84 0.66 -17.73
CA GLU A 38 -7.56 -0.75 -17.87
C GLU A 38 -7.63 -1.40 -16.49
N LEU A 39 -8.50 -2.41 -16.36
CA LEU A 39 -8.66 -3.19 -15.15
C LEU A 39 -8.28 -4.64 -15.44
N ARG A 40 -7.54 -5.26 -14.53
CA ARG A 40 -7.06 -6.62 -14.66
C ARG A 40 -7.40 -7.42 -13.40
N ARG A 41 -8.03 -8.58 -13.60
CA ARG A 41 -8.35 -9.49 -12.51
C ARG A 41 -7.17 -10.42 -12.24
N GLU A 42 -6.12 -9.86 -11.70
CA GLU A 42 -4.89 -10.57 -11.35
C GLU A 42 -4.14 -9.84 -10.24
N GLY A 43 -3.23 -10.53 -9.55
CA GLY A 43 -2.36 -9.91 -8.56
C GLY A 43 -1.30 -9.02 -9.19
N SER A 44 -0.85 -8.01 -8.47
CA SER A 44 0.21 -7.09 -8.91
C SER A 44 1.57 -7.79 -9.10
N GLU A 45 1.78 -8.93 -8.45
CA GLU A 45 2.98 -9.75 -8.63
C GLU A 45 3.01 -10.48 -9.98
N THR A 46 1.85 -10.70 -10.60
CA THR A 46 1.77 -11.39 -11.90
C THR A 46 1.71 -10.42 -13.08
N TYR A 47 1.18 -9.21 -12.86
CA TYR A 47 1.08 -8.21 -13.91
C TYR A 47 2.39 -7.46 -14.14
N VAL A 48 2.99 -7.63 -15.31
CA VAL A 48 4.16 -6.86 -15.75
C VAL A 48 3.70 -5.77 -16.72
N PRO A 49 3.72 -4.48 -16.33
CA PRO A 49 3.40 -3.39 -17.23
C PRO A 49 4.39 -3.32 -18.40
N PRO A 50 4.00 -2.77 -19.57
CA PRO A 50 4.96 -2.46 -20.60
C PRO A 50 6.08 -1.57 -20.05
N GLU A 51 7.32 -1.85 -20.47
CA GLU A 51 8.49 -1.11 -20.00
C GLU A 51 8.32 0.40 -20.23
N GLU A 52 8.69 1.20 -19.21
CA GLU A 52 8.66 2.67 -19.25
C GLU A 52 7.32 3.28 -19.75
N SER A 53 6.20 2.64 -19.44
CA SER A 53 4.86 3.10 -19.83
C SER A 53 4.15 3.92 -18.77
N LEU A 54 4.58 3.84 -17.51
CA LEU A 54 3.89 4.44 -16.36
C LEU A 54 4.59 5.72 -15.89
N ASP A 55 3.79 6.72 -15.56
CA ASP A 55 4.26 7.98 -14.99
C ASP A 55 4.23 7.97 -13.46
N PHE A 56 3.45 7.08 -12.85
CA PHE A 56 3.31 6.94 -11.41
C PHE A 56 2.72 5.58 -11.05
N VAL A 57 3.24 4.97 -9.98
CA VAL A 57 2.66 3.76 -9.38
C VAL A 57 2.35 4.03 -7.92
N MET A 58 1.17 3.63 -7.46
CA MET A 58 0.79 3.70 -6.05
C MET A 58 0.08 2.42 -5.66
N THR A 59 0.46 1.86 -4.53
CA THR A 59 -0.27 0.75 -3.91
C THR A 59 -0.12 0.74 -2.39
N SER A 60 -1.14 0.22 -1.72
CA SER A 60 -1.07 -0.28 -0.38
C SER A 60 -1.27 -1.80 -0.50
N PRO A 61 -0.18 -2.58 -0.52
CA PRO A 61 -0.32 -4.02 -0.68
C PRO A 61 -1.08 -4.63 0.49
N PRO A 62 -1.80 -5.75 0.31
CA PRO A 62 -2.49 -6.42 1.40
C PRO A 62 -1.51 -6.75 2.53
N TYR A 63 -1.92 -6.56 3.77
CA TYR A 63 -1.05 -6.79 4.91
C TYR A 63 -1.03 -8.28 5.27
N PHE A 64 0.13 -8.93 5.14
CA PHE A 64 0.28 -10.37 5.41
C PHE A 64 -0.27 -10.76 6.78
N GLY A 65 -1.19 -11.76 6.78
CA GLY A 65 -1.81 -12.29 7.99
C GLY A 65 -2.74 -11.34 8.74
N TRP A 66 -3.03 -10.16 8.19
CA TRP A 66 -3.92 -9.18 8.79
C TRP A 66 -5.24 -9.04 8.06
N GLU A 67 -5.21 -9.07 6.73
CA GLU A 67 -6.36 -8.84 5.86
C GLU A 67 -6.68 -10.11 5.08
N ALA A 68 -7.94 -10.54 5.16
CA ALA A 68 -8.51 -11.60 4.31
C ALA A 68 -9.62 -10.97 3.49
N TYR A 69 -9.40 -10.84 2.19
CA TYR A 69 -10.35 -10.20 1.28
C TYR A 69 -11.29 -11.20 0.60
N GLY A 70 -11.03 -12.50 0.72
CA GLY A 70 -11.81 -13.59 0.14
C GLY A 70 -11.09 -14.91 0.24
N ASP A 71 -11.73 -15.94 -0.28
CA ASP A 71 -11.23 -17.34 -0.29
C ASP A 71 -10.65 -17.73 -1.66
N GLU A 72 -10.48 -16.77 -2.57
CA GLU A 72 -9.94 -17.03 -3.89
C GLU A 72 -8.45 -17.42 -3.82
N PRO A 73 -8.03 -18.47 -4.54
CA PRO A 73 -6.65 -18.97 -4.51
C PRO A 73 -5.61 -17.95 -5.01
N GLU A 74 -6.04 -16.94 -5.73
CA GLU A 74 -5.21 -15.84 -6.22
C GLU A 74 -4.89 -14.79 -5.16
N GLN A 75 -5.55 -14.83 -3.98
CA GLN A 75 -5.23 -13.94 -2.86
C GLN A 75 -3.80 -14.20 -2.39
N SER A 76 -3.03 -13.12 -2.22
CA SER A 76 -1.59 -13.23 -1.92
C SER A 76 -1.30 -13.99 -0.62
N SER A 77 -2.15 -13.85 0.40
CA SER A 77 -2.03 -14.55 1.69
C SER A 77 -2.41 -16.04 1.62
N ILE A 78 -3.14 -16.47 0.59
CA ILE A 78 -3.47 -17.87 0.33
C ILE A 78 -2.39 -18.49 -0.56
N LYS A 79 -1.97 -17.77 -1.59
CA LYS A 79 -0.95 -18.20 -2.55
C LYS A 79 0.45 -18.33 -1.92
N PHE A 80 0.74 -17.49 -0.93
CA PHE A 80 2.02 -17.45 -0.22
C PHE A 80 1.74 -17.51 1.29
N ASP A 81 1.87 -18.69 1.87
CA ASP A 81 1.40 -19.02 3.22
C ASP A 81 2.36 -18.61 4.36
N THR A 82 3.60 -18.24 4.01
CA THR A 82 4.58 -17.70 4.97
C THR A 82 4.97 -16.26 4.67
N SER A 83 5.38 -15.51 5.69
CA SER A 83 5.84 -14.13 5.53
C SER A 83 7.05 -14.04 4.59
N GLU A 84 7.93 -15.03 4.61
CA GLU A 84 9.11 -15.13 3.77
C GLU A 84 8.73 -15.35 2.31
N MET A 85 7.84 -16.30 2.02
CA MET A 85 7.34 -16.55 0.66
C MET A 85 6.56 -15.35 0.15
N TRP A 86 5.70 -14.76 0.99
CA TRP A 86 4.94 -13.58 0.63
C TRP A 86 5.86 -12.39 0.32
N LYS A 87 6.92 -12.19 1.12
CA LYS A 87 7.93 -11.15 0.89
C LYS A 87 8.64 -11.33 -0.46
N GLU A 88 9.15 -12.52 -0.75
CA GLU A 88 9.95 -12.78 -1.95
C GLU A 88 9.10 -12.87 -3.23
N HIS A 89 7.92 -13.51 -3.16
CA HIS A 89 7.15 -13.82 -4.36
C HIS A 89 5.98 -12.87 -4.62
N PHE A 90 5.52 -12.14 -3.61
CA PHE A 90 4.48 -11.14 -3.79
C PHE A 90 5.07 -9.72 -3.70
N LEU A 91 5.59 -9.31 -2.54
CA LEU A 91 6.02 -7.93 -2.31
C LEU A 91 7.17 -7.52 -3.24
N LYS A 92 8.24 -8.31 -3.26
CA LYS A 92 9.41 -8.06 -4.12
C LYS A 92 9.04 -8.05 -5.60
N GLN A 93 8.21 -9.01 -6.03
CA GLN A 93 7.78 -9.10 -7.42
C GLN A 93 6.89 -7.92 -7.82
N THR A 94 5.97 -7.49 -6.94
CA THR A 94 5.15 -6.28 -7.16
C THR A 94 6.03 -5.03 -7.33
N ILE A 95 7.06 -4.88 -6.48
CA ILE A 95 8.02 -3.77 -6.58
C ILE A 95 8.84 -3.86 -7.88
N ALA A 96 9.29 -5.06 -8.26
CA ALA A 96 10.02 -5.27 -9.51
C ALA A 96 9.18 -4.95 -10.75
N ASN A 97 7.92 -5.38 -10.78
CA ASN A 97 6.99 -5.07 -11.86
C ASN A 97 6.73 -3.55 -11.97
N ALA A 98 6.58 -2.87 -10.83
CA ALA A 98 6.47 -1.41 -10.80
C ALA A 98 7.72 -0.73 -11.37
N HIS A 99 8.92 -1.24 -11.05
CA HIS A 99 10.17 -0.71 -11.58
C HIS A 99 10.26 -0.89 -13.10
N VAL A 100 9.90 -2.04 -13.64
CA VAL A 100 9.86 -2.26 -15.10
C VAL A 100 8.92 -1.23 -15.77
N GLY A 101 7.71 -1.09 -15.25
CA GLY A 101 6.68 -0.23 -15.84
C GLY A 101 6.94 1.26 -15.73
N LEU A 102 7.60 1.73 -14.67
CA LEU A 102 7.87 3.15 -14.47
C LEU A 102 8.90 3.68 -15.45
N LYS A 103 8.64 4.89 -15.97
CA LYS A 103 9.64 5.66 -16.71
C LYS A 103 10.75 6.12 -15.78
N THR A 104 11.95 6.24 -16.31
CA THR A 104 13.10 6.79 -15.58
C THR A 104 12.78 8.17 -14.99
N GLY A 105 13.15 8.38 -13.73
CA GLY A 105 12.88 9.62 -12.97
C GLY A 105 11.46 9.73 -12.42
N LYS A 106 10.59 8.71 -12.58
CA LYS A 106 9.23 8.67 -12.05
C LYS A 106 9.16 7.94 -10.72
N PHE A 107 7.98 7.94 -10.08
CA PHE A 107 7.87 7.61 -8.67
C PHE A 107 6.93 6.42 -8.41
N LEU A 108 7.34 5.60 -7.44
CA LEU A 108 6.52 4.59 -6.77
C LEU A 108 6.19 5.08 -5.36
N ALA A 109 4.92 5.03 -4.98
CA ALA A 109 4.44 5.29 -3.63
C ALA A 109 3.91 4.00 -3.00
N LEU A 110 4.50 3.57 -1.88
CA LEU A 110 4.08 2.39 -1.13
C LEU A 110 3.58 2.80 0.25
N ASN A 111 2.28 2.61 0.51
CA ASN A 111 1.71 2.82 1.83
C ASN A 111 1.69 1.48 2.58
N VAL A 112 2.55 1.33 3.57
CA VAL A 112 2.69 0.12 4.38
C VAL A 112 2.94 0.48 5.84
N ALA A 113 2.50 -0.37 6.76
CA ALA A 113 2.79 -0.20 8.18
C ALA A 113 3.09 -1.55 8.85
N ASN A 114 4.01 -1.56 9.80
CA ASN A 114 4.32 -2.72 10.60
C ASN A 114 3.09 -3.23 11.36
N THR A 115 2.83 -4.54 11.30
CA THR A 115 1.74 -5.20 12.01
C THR A 115 2.28 -6.11 13.13
N LYS A 116 1.39 -6.73 13.89
CA LYS A 116 1.79 -7.76 14.86
C LYS A 116 2.31 -9.01 14.17
N GLN A 117 1.75 -9.35 13.02
CA GLN A 117 2.07 -10.52 12.21
C GLN A 117 3.34 -10.29 11.38
N TYR A 118 3.57 -9.06 10.93
CA TYR A 118 4.75 -8.70 10.14
C TYR A 118 5.40 -7.42 10.70
N LYS A 119 6.35 -7.62 11.62
CA LYS A 119 6.94 -6.52 12.41
C LYS A 119 8.00 -5.71 11.67
N THR A 120 8.55 -6.25 10.60
CA THR A 120 9.60 -5.64 9.76
C THR A 120 9.09 -5.25 8.37
N PHE A 121 7.77 -5.14 8.19
CA PHE A 121 7.16 -4.90 6.89
C PHE A 121 7.64 -3.58 6.26
N GLU A 122 7.76 -2.54 7.07
CA GLU A 122 8.24 -1.23 6.62
C GLU A 122 9.72 -1.31 6.18
N GLU A 123 10.60 -1.91 6.99
CA GLU A 123 12.04 -2.09 6.71
C GLU A 123 12.28 -2.98 5.47
N ASP A 124 11.56 -4.09 5.41
CA ASP A 124 11.65 -5.01 4.28
C ASP A 124 11.20 -4.34 2.99
N THR A 125 10.13 -3.54 3.02
CA THR A 125 9.65 -2.79 1.85
C THR A 125 10.72 -1.83 1.33
N VAL A 126 11.36 -1.06 2.21
CA VAL A 126 12.42 -0.12 1.82
C VAL A 126 13.65 -0.87 1.30
N SER A 127 14.03 -1.96 1.95
CA SER A 127 15.17 -2.79 1.54
C SER A 127 14.96 -3.40 0.16
N LEU A 128 13.81 -4.02 -0.07
CA LEU A 128 13.46 -4.63 -1.35
C LEU A 128 13.37 -3.61 -2.49
N ALA A 129 12.81 -2.42 -2.23
CA ALA A 129 12.77 -1.37 -3.23
C ALA A 129 14.18 -0.91 -3.64
N LYS A 130 15.10 -0.74 -2.68
CA LYS A 130 16.51 -0.43 -2.96
C LYS A 130 17.19 -1.57 -3.73
N GLU A 131 16.95 -2.83 -3.36
CA GLU A 131 17.50 -4.01 -4.05
C GLU A 131 17.06 -4.09 -5.53
N VAL A 132 15.81 -3.73 -5.80
CA VAL A 132 15.25 -3.68 -7.17
C VAL A 132 15.85 -2.53 -8.00
N GLY A 133 16.40 -1.51 -7.35
CA GLY A 133 17.04 -0.37 -8.04
C GLY A 133 16.36 0.98 -7.81
N PHE A 134 15.40 1.07 -6.91
CA PHE A 134 14.81 2.34 -6.53
C PHE A 134 15.68 3.13 -5.54
N GLU A 135 15.65 4.46 -5.67
CA GLU A 135 16.13 5.38 -4.64
C GLU A 135 14.96 5.77 -3.72
N HIS A 136 15.09 5.59 -2.40
CA HIS A 136 14.13 6.14 -1.45
C HIS A 136 14.38 7.64 -1.28
N VAL A 137 13.40 8.48 -1.64
CA VAL A 137 13.57 9.94 -1.71
C VAL A 137 12.77 10.71 -0.68
N ASP A 138 11.65 10.13 -0.18
CA ASP A 138 10.80 10.81 0.81
C ASP A 138 9.92 9.80 1.57
N THR A 139 9.37 10.23 2.69
CA THR A 139 8.34 9.49 3.43
C THR A 139 7.21 10.43 3.84
N TRP A 140 6.03 10.20 3.28
CA TRP A 140 4.84 10.93 3.67
C TRP A 140 4.13 10.23 4.81
N TRP A 141 3.61 11.01 5.74
CA TRP A 141 2.93 10.49 6.91
C TRP A 141 1.42 10.69 6.79
N LEU A 142 0.70 9.60 6.50
CA LEU A 142 -0.76 9.61 6.44
C LEU A 142 -1.32 9.62 7.88
N SER A 143 -1.98 10.71 8.25
CA SER A 143 -2.69 10.78 9.54
C SER A 143 -3.96 9.94 9.48
N LEU A 144 -4.03 8.92 10.30
CA LEU A 144 -5.24 8.11 10.44
C LEU A 144 -6.28 8.85 11.28
N SER A 145 -7.54 8.82 10.84
CA SER A 145 -8.65 9.32 11.65
C SER A 145 -8.76 8.47 12.93
N THR A 146 -8.95 9.12 14.07
CA THR A 146 -9.34 8.40 15.29
C THR A 146 -10.66 7.71 15.03
N GLN A 147 -10.71 6.38 15.23
CA GLN A 147 -12.00 5.67 15.20
C GLN A 147 -12.93 6.31 16.23
N GLN A 148 -14.03 6.89 15.78
CA GLN A 148 -15.09 7.34 16.68
C GLN A 148 -15.54 6.12 17.48
N GLY A 149 -15.41 6.18 18.82
CA GLY A 149 -15.98 5.17 19.71
C GLY A 149 -15.06 4.48 20.71
N LYS A 150 -13.78 4.81 20.78
CA LYS A 150 -12.99 4.44 21.97
C LYS A 150 -12.85 5.69 22.84
N PRO A 151 -13.60 5.78 23.97
CA PRO A 151 -13.39 6.84 24.92
C PRO A 151 -11.94 6.78 25.41
N ALA A 152 -11.32 7.96 25.56
CA ALA A 152 -10.06 8.05 26.32
C ALA A 152 -10.28 7.33 27.66
N VAL A 153 -9.42 6.38 27.96
CA VAL A 153 -9.51 5.65 29.22
C VAL A 153 -9.11 6.61 30.32
N MET A 154 -10.09 7.04 31.11
CA MET A 154 -9.85 7.80 32.31
C MET A 154 -9.24 6.87 33.36
N ASN A 155 -8.10 7.23 33.93
CA ASN A 155 -7.57 6.51 35.07
C ASN A 155 -8.45 6.73 36.32
N LEU A 156 -8.21 5.97 37.38
CA LEU A 156 -8.99 6.07 38.63
C LEU A 156 -8.91 7.46 39.29
N ASP A 157 -7.94 8.28 38.90
CA ASP A 157 -7.69 9.63 39.42
C ASP A 157 -8.33 10.72 38.55
N GLY A 158 -9.09 10.34 37.50
CA GLY A 158 -9.82 11.28 36.65
C GLY A 158 -8.96 11.95 35.57
N GLU A 159 -7.72 11.55 35.38
CA GLU A 159 -6.86 12.04 34.32
C GLU A 159 -7.03 11.22 33.03
N LEU A 160 -7.09 11.91 31.89
CA LEU A 160 -7.08 11.29 30.58
C LEU A 160 -5.71 10.64 30.32
N THR A 161 -5.63 9.32 30.47
CA THR A 161 -4.42 8.59 30.07
C THR A 161 -4.40 8.43 28.56
N GLU A 162 -3.62 9.24 27.90
CA GLU A 162 -3.28 8.95 26.50
C GLU A 162 -2.47 7.63 26.46
N PRO A 163 -2.85 6.68 25.57
CA PRO A 163 -2.03 5.49 25.39
C PRO A 163 -0.64 5.96 24.94
N LYS A 164 0.38 5.72 25.75
CA LYS A 164 1.79 5.95 25.38
C LYS A 164 2.04 5.18 24.08
N GLN A 165 2.06 5.88 22.96
CA GLN A 165 2.51 5.30 21.70
C GLN A 165 3.99 4.94 21.90
N LYS A 166 4.29 3.64 21.92
CA LYS A 166 5.68 3.23 21.81
C LYS A 166 6.18 3.72 20.47
N GLN A 167 7.16 4.63 20.47
CA GLN A 167 7.88 4.98 19.25
C GLN A 167 8.31 3.68 18.57
N ARG A 168 7.80 3.45 17.39
CA ARG A 168 8.32 2.40 16.52
C ARG A 168 9.35 3.09 15.65
N TYR A 169 10.61 2.92 16.05
CA TYR A 169 11.74 3.38 15.26
C TYR A 169 11.80 2.58 13.97
N MET A 170 11.90 3.31 12.89
CA MET A 170 12.30 2.80 11.60
C MET A 170 13.58 3.53 11.19
N GLY A 171 14.73 3.05 11.64
CA GLY A 171 16.03 3.54 11.18
C GLY A 171 16.10 5.06 11.02
N GLU A 172 16.20 5.53 9.78
CA GLU A 172 16.32 6.96 9.43
C GLU A 172 15.00 7.74 9.45
N TYR A 173 13.83 7.06 9.61
CA TYR A 173 12.51 7.69 9.45
C TYR A 173 11.83 7.87 10.80
N VAL A 174 11.76 9.11 11.25
CA VAL A 174 11.11 9.45 12.51
C VAL A 174 9.62 9.69 12.26
N ARG A 175 8.78 8.84 12.84
CA ARG A 175 7.32 9.00 12.81
C ARG A 175 6.92 10.25 13.60
N PRO A 176 6.05 11.13 13.04
CA PRO A 176 5.55 12.30 13.77
C PRO A 176 4.84 11.89 15.06
N GLU A 177 5.12 12.59 16.14
CA GLU A 177 4.44 12.43 17.42
C GLU A 177 3.46 13.60 17.61
N ILE A 178 2.18 13.35 17.35
CA ILE A 178 1.12 14.29 17.64
C ILE A 178 0.13 13.58 18.58
N PRO A 179 -0.13 14.13 19.78
CA PRO A 179 -1.05 13.53 20.72
C PRO A 179 -2.40 13.15 20.09
N GLY A 180 -2.88 11.93 20.36
CA GLY A 180 -4.14 11.41 19.84
C GLY A 180 -4.17 11.07 18.34
N LYS A 181 -3.07 11.23 17.60
CA LYS A 181 -3.00 10.88 16.18
C LYS A 181 -2.10 9.65 15.95
N LYS A 182 -2.54 8.80 15.03
CA LYS A 182 -1.73 7.70 14.48
C LYS A 182 -1.31 8.08 13.07
N PHE A 183 -0.14 7.60 12.67
CA PHE A 183 0.40 7.84 11.34
C PHE A 183 0.83 6.52 10.69
N GLU A 184 0.59 6.41 9.40
CA GLU A 184 1.14 5.37 8.54
C GLU A 184 2.09 6.01 7.52
N PRO A 185 3.25 5.39 7.27
CA PRO A 185 4.17 5.88 6.25
C PRO A 185 3.69 5.52 4.85
N THR A 186 3.89 6.45 3.94
CA THR A 186 3.88 6.20 2.50
C THR A 186 5.28 6.50 1.99
N PHE A 187 6.03 5.45 1.68
CA PHE A 187 7.40 5.58 1.17
C PHE A 187 7.38 5.98 -0.29
N ILE A 188 8.15 7.00 -0.64
CA ILE A 188 8.27 7.52 -1.99
C ILE A 188 9.63 7.12 -2.55
N PHE A 189 9.59 6.36 -3.62
CA PHE A 189 10.76 5.86 -4.32
C PHE A 189 10.83 6.44 -5.72
N LYS A 190 12.05 6.71 -6.18
CA LYS A 190 12.33 7.19 -7.54
C LYS A 190 13.08 6.11 -8.31
N LYS A 191 12.67 5.86 -9.57
CA LYS A 191 13.40 5.04 -10.54
C LYS A 191 14.52 5.82 -11.21
#